data_f0af09eb9448bee7b6a976e438d368bb
#
_entry.id   f0af09eb9448bee7b6a976e438d368bb
#
_cell.length_a   1.000
_cell.length_b   1.000
_cell.length_c   1.000
_cell.angle_alpha   90.00
_cell.angle_beta   90.00
_cell.angle_gamma   90.00
#
_symmetry.space_group_name_H-M   'P 1'
#
loop_
_entity.id
_entity.type
_entity.pdbx_description
1 polymer ?
#
loop_
_entity_poly.entity_id
_entity_poly.type
_entity_poly.pdbx_seq_one_letter_code
_entity_poly.pdbx_strand_id
1 'polypeptide(L)'
;MSAWAIDLQPGDATAPPPGLRSVQLSYLNAERVGASNARIDQTQVQFRYVQAFEVNKQPALFYLHTGTGRNDPSGAYAPLPSDNGMIDTTLVFAYWPYVDKTSNTFVAVAGYLIAPTGSYSSDRAINMGENRYRWAGQIAYQTRVAPNLNWMAAFDTLWFGKNDASASLLSNTVGTLEQKALYSAQTGFLYQLNSTYSVAAAYFYTEGGETVFKGVAQNNSIKSHRYQLSGIGNYSFGRLTLQYGQDIDNNATLEDKHRIFLRYTKLF
;
A
#
# COMPACT_ATOMS: atom_id res chain seq x y z
N MET A 1 -4.26 12.97 -5.88
CA MET A 1 -3.48 12.10 -4.97
C MET A 1 -3.67 10.67 -5.45
N SER A 2 -2.62 9.90 -5.63
CA SER A 2 -2.76 8.49 -6.01
C SER A 2 -3.28 7.72 -4.81
N ALA A 3 -4.51 7.21 -4.90
CA ALA A 3 -4.99 6.20 -3.98
C ALA A 3 -4.15 4.95 -4.23
N TRP A 4 -3.34 4.57 -3.27
CA TRP A 4 -2.59 3.32 -3.33
C TRP A 4 -3.55 2.18 -3.05
N ALA A 5 -3.55 1.19 -3.93
CA ALA A 5 -4.13 -0.10 -3.63
C ALA A 5 -3.44 -0.72 -2.40
N ILE A 6 -4.09 -1.67 -1.77
CA ILE A 6 -3.54 -2.39 -0.62
C ILE A 6 -2.55 -3.43 -1.15
N ASP A 7 -1.28 -3.04 -1.31
CA ASP A 7 -0.26 -3.91 -1.86
C ASP A 7 0.10 -5.04 -0.89
N LEU A 8 -0.10 -6.29 -1.32
CA LEU A 8 0.48 -7.44 -0.65
C LEU A 8 2.00 -7.47 -0.88
N GLN A 9 2.70 -7.70 0.20
CA GLN A 9 4.14 -7.90 0.12
C GLN A 9 4.46 -9.38 -0.13
N PRO A 10 5.64 -9.70 -0.69
CA PRO A 10 6.03 -11.09 -0.89
C PRO A 10 5.97 -11.90 0.41
N GLY A 11 5.15 -12.96 0.42
CA GLY A 11 4.93 -13.81 1.57
C GLY A 11 3.81 -13.38 2.52
N ASP A 12 3.16 -12.23 2.34
CA ASP A 12 2.06 -11.77 3.22
C ASP A 12 0.81 -12.68 3.14
N ALA A 13 0.63 -13.43 2.05
CA ALA A 13 -0.45 -14.41 1.95
C ALA A 13 -0.17 -15.71 2.73
N THR A 14 1.06 -15.96 3.18
CA THR A 14 1.40 -17.09 4.04
C THR A 14 0.79 -16.94 5.41
N ALA A 15 0.12 -17.99 5.91
CA ALA A 15 -0.48 -17.97 7.24
C ALA A 15 0.61 -17.87 8.33
N PRO A 16 0.53 -16.88 9.23
CA PRO A 16 1.48 -16.76 10.32
C PRO A 16 1.24 -17.84 11.38
N PRO A 17 2.29 -18.32 12.08
CA PRO A 17 2.08 -19.16 13.25
C PRO A 17 1.37 -18.37 14.35
N PRO A 18 0.41 -18.99 15.06
CA PRO A 18 -0.27 -18.36 16.18
C PRO A 18 0.71 -17.91 17.27
N GLY A 19 0.43 -16.75 17.87
CA GLY A 19 1.28 -16.17 18.90
C GLY A 19 2.46 -15.36 18.36
N LEU A 20 2.76 -15.43 17.06
CA LEU A 20 3.80 -14.64 16.45
C LEU A 20 3.50 -13.13 16.62
N ARG A 21 4.50 -12.39 17.05
CA ARG A 21 4.51 -10.93 17.07
C ARG A 21 5.61 -10.40 16.18
N SER A 22 5.36 -9.29 15.55
CA SER A 22 6.44 -8.59 14.84
C SER A 22 6.32 -7.08 14.92
N VAL A 23 7.47 -6.46 14.88
CA VAL A 23 7.62 -5.02 14.69
C VAL A 23 8.33 -4.81 13.36
N GLN A 24 7.81 -3.89 12.55
CA GLN A 24 8.42 -3.52 11.28
C GLN A 24 8.68 -2.02 11.27
N LEU A 25 9.87 -1.67 10.84
CA LEU A 25 10.26 -0.30 10.53
C LEU A 25 10.59 -0.22 9.05
N SER A 26 10.02 0.75 8.34
CA SER A 26 10.19 0.87 6.91
C SER A 26 10.52 2.29 6.51
N TYR A 27 11.34 2.41 5.47
CA TYR A 27 11.64 3.65 4.77
C TYR A 27 11.12 3.54 3.34
N LEU A 28 10.34 4.53 2.92
CA LEU A 28 9.83 4.68 1.56
C LEU A 28 10.39 5.96 0.96
N ASN A 29 10.90 5.86 -0.26
CA ASN A 29 11.17 6.99 -1.13
C ASN A 29 10.50 6.75 -2.49
N ALA A 30 9.73 7.72 -2.98
CA ALA A 30 9.06 7.64 -4.26
C ALA A 30 9.11 9.00 -4.97
N GLU A 31 9.40 8.99 -6.26
CA GLU A 31 9.24 10.14 -7.15
C GLU A 31 8.01 9.92 -8.02
N ARG A 32 7.12 10.90 -8.01
CA ARG A 32 5.92 10.93 -8.86
C ARG A 32 6.00 12.07 -9.84
N VAL A 33 5.72 11.76 -11.10
CA VAL A 33 5.83 12.71 -12.20
C VAL A 33 4.53 12.76 -12.97
N GLY A 34 4.08 13.97 -13.31
CA GLY A 34 2.89 14.23 -14.11
C GLY A 34 3.19 15.08 -15.33
N ALA A 35 2.13 15.55 -15.98
CA ALA A 35 2.21 16.44 -17.13
C ALA A 35 2.99 17.71 -16.79
N SER A 36 3.61 18.33 -17.81
CA SER A 36 4.37 19.58 -17.68
C SER A 36 5.48 19.51 -16.63
N ASN A 37 6.06 18.32 -16.41
CA ASN A 37 7.11 18.09 -15.40
C ASN A 37 6.65 18.40 -13.95
N ALA A 38 5.36 18.30 -13.66
CA ALA A 38 4.86 18.31 -12.27
C ALA A 38 5.48 17.15 -11.51
N ARG A 39 6.04 17.39 -10.31
CA ARG A 39 6.70 16.35 -9.52
C ARG A 39 6.32 16.43 -8.05
N ILE A 40 6.31 15.28 -7.39
CA ILE A 40 6.24 15.16 -5.94
C ILE A 40 7.27 14.11 -5.51
N ASP A 41 8.27 14.54 -4.76
CA ASP A 41 9.17 13.65 -4.04
C ASP A 41 8.57 13.31 -2.69
N GLN A 42 8.33 12.03 -2.45
CA GLN A 42 7.76 11.53 -1.20
C GLN A 42 8.78 10.71 -0.43
N THR A 43 8.94 11.05 0.84
CA THR A 43 9.74 10.26 1.79
C THR A 43 8.88 9.93 3.00
N GLN A 44 8.92 8.65 3.46
CA GLN A 44 8.19 8.23 4.66
C GLN A 44 9.03 7.29 5.51
N VAL A 45 8.87 7.40 6.82
CA VAL A 45 9.27 6.38 7.80
C VAL A 45 8.00 5.80 8.39
N GLN A 46 7.85 4.49 8.31
CA GLN A 46 6.61 3.81 8.68
C GLN A 46 6.90 2.77 9.76
N PHE A 47 5.95 2.60 10.65
CA PHE A 47 5.95 1.61 11.72
C PHE A 47 4.75 0.70 11.56
N ARG A 48 4.95 -0.62 11.74
CA ARG A 48 3.88 -1.62 11.80
C ARG A 48 4.11 -2.56 12.97
N TYR A 49 3.07 -2.77 13.78
CA TYR A 49 3.01 -3.84 14.77
C TYR A 49 2.03 -4.89 14.32
N VAL A 50 2.43 -6.15 14.38
CA VAL A 50 1.61 -7.31 13.98
C VAL A 50 1.50 -8.26 15.17
N GLN A 51 0.29 -8.76 15.42
CA GLN A 51 -0.01 -9.83 16.37
C GLN A 51 -0.81 -10.91 15.66
N ALA A 52 -0.24 -12.12 15.58
CA ALA A 52 -0.95 -13.31 15.11
C ALA A 52 -1.61 -14.06 16.27
N PHE A 53 -2.74 -14.67 15.99
CA PHE A 53 -3.53 -15.47 16.95
C PHE A 53 -4.37 -16.50 16.19
N GLU A 54 -5.27 -17.18 16.85
CA GLU A 54 -6.21 -18.12 16.24
C GLU A 54 -7.66 -17.69 16.47
N VAL A 55 -8.48 -17.89 15.45
CA VAL A 55 -9.94 -17.82 15.52
C VAL A 55 -10.50 -19.14 15.01
N ASN A 56 -11.22 -19.87 15.85
CA ASN A 56 -11.76 -21.20 15.51
C ASN A 56 -10.69 -22.17 14.93
N LYS A 57 -9.51 -22.21 15.55
CA LYS A 57 -8.34 -23.02 15.13
C LYS A 57 -7.75 -22.64 13.77
N GLN A 58 -8.16 -21.55 13.18
CA GLN A 58 -7.57 -21.00 11.96
C GLN A 58 -6.70 -19.78 12.28
N PRO A 59 -5.58 -19.61 11.59
CA PRO A 59 -4.72 -18.44 11.77
C PRO A 59 -5.47 -17.14 11.49
N ALA A 60 -5.19 -16.17 12.31
CA ALA A 60 -5.64 -14.79 12.15
C ALA A 60 -4.54 -13.84 12.59
N LEU A 61 -4.58 -12.60 12.13
CA LEU A 61 -3.73 -11.55 12.65
C LEU A 61 -4.48 -10.23 12.72
N PHE A 62 -3.98 -9.39 13.58
CA PHE A 62 -4.25 -7.97 13.60
C PHE A 62 -2.95 -7.21 13.38
N TYR A 63 -2.99 -6.10 12.64
CA TYR A 63 -1.89 -5.15 12.66
C TYR A 63 -2.34 -3.69 12.68
N LEU A 64 -1.49 -2.87 13.28
CA LEU A 64 -1.55 -1.41 13.23
C LEU A 64 -0.38 -0.92 12.39
N HIS A 65 -0.63 0.01 11.47
CA HIS A 65 0.37 0.65 10.64
C HIS A 65 0.19 2.17 10.69
N THR A 66 1.27 2.88 10.94
CA THR A 66 1.31 4.34 10.97
C THR A 66 2.71 4.82 10.57
N GLY A 67 2.94 6.11 10.54
CA GLY A 67 4.25 6.66 10.21
C GLY A 67 4.23 8.17 10.07
N THR A 68 5.36 8.69 9.63
CA THR A 68 5.54 10.11 9.31
C THR A 68 6.27 10.24 7.99
N GLY A 69 6.11 11.38 7.33
CA GLY A 69 6.77 11.61 6.06
C GLY A 69 6.72 13.06 5.61
N ARG A 70 7.13 13.23 4.36
CA ARG A 70 7.18 14.51 3.68
C ARG A 70 6.84 14.33 2.21
N ASN A 71 6.12 15.30 1.66
CA ASN A 71 5.88 15.49 0.23
C ASN A 71 6.50 16.81 -0.19
N ASP A 72 7.43 16.77 -1.13
CA ASP A 72 8.12 17.92 -1.69
C ASP A 72 7.70 18.13 -3.15
N PRO A 73 6.81 19.11 -3.43
CA PRO A 73 6.43 19.48 -4.78
C PRO A 73 7.58 20.18 -5.51
N SER A 74 7.73 19.88 -6.80
CA SER A 74 8.73 20.51 -7.68
C SER A 74 8.25 20.58 -9.13
N GLY A 75 9.05 21.13 -10.03
CA GLY A 75 8.65 21.35 -11.41
C GLY A 75 7.43 22.26 -11.52
N ALA A 76 6.38 21.85 -12.25
CA ALA A 76 5.13 22.61 -12.36
C ALA A 76 4.38 22.74 -11.01
N TYR A 77 4.70 21.91 -10.02
CA TYR A 77 4.14 22.00 -8.67
C TYR A 77 5.01 22.78 -7.68
N ALA A 78 6.14 23.35 -8.10
CA ALA A 78 7.03 24.14 -7.24
C ALA A 78 6.34 25.28 -6.47
N PRO A 79 5.26 25.93 -6.97
CA PRO A 79 4.52 26.93 -6.19
C PRO A 79 3.70 26.36 -5.03
N LEU A 80 3.46 25.04 -5.00
CA LEU A 80 2.70 24.41 -3.92
C LEU A 80 3.60 24.22 -2.69
N PRO A 81 3.08 24.40 -1.46
CA PRO A 81 3.87 24.18 -0.26
C PRO A 81 4.18 22.69 -0.06
N SER A 82 5.38 22.41 0.43
CA SER A 82 5.71 21.07 0.96
C SER A 82 4.82 20.76 2.16
N ASP A 83 4.51 19.47 2.33
CA ASP A 83 3.80 18.98 3.51
C ASP A 83 4.63 17.94 4.26
N ASN A 84 4.59 17.98 5.58
CA ASN A 84 5.21 16.99 6.45
C ASN A 84 4.30 16.66 7.61
N GLY A 85 4.41 15.45 8.14
CA GLY A 85 3.65 15.04 9.30
C GLY A 85 3.30 13.56 9.28
N MET A 86 2.30 13.21 10.08
CA MET A 86 1.82 11.83 10.21
C MET A 86 1.04 11.41 8.97
N ILE A 87 1.18 10.14 8.58
CA ILE A 87 0.28 9.48 7.63
C ILE A 87 -0.97 8.98 8.34
N ASP A 88 -2.04 8.70 7.60
CA ASP A 88 -3.24 8.07 8.16
C ASP A 88 -2.91 6.70 8.76
N THR A 89 -3.50 6.39 9.92
CA THR A 89 -3.32 5.12 10.60
C THR A 89 -4.20 4.05 9.98
N THR A 90 -3.60 2.90 9.66
CA THR A 90 -4.29 1.72 9.14
C THR A 90 -4.38 0.63 10.20
N LEU A 91 -5.58 0.12 10.41
CA LEU A 91 -5.89 -1.06 11.22
C LEU A 91 -6.30 -2.18 10.26
N VAL A 92 -5.78 -3.38 10.48
CA VAL A 92 -6.07 -4.54 9.64
C VAL A 92 -6.39 -5.75 10.50
N PHE A 93 -7.41 -6.48 10.07
CA PHE A 93 -7.69 -7.83 10.52
C PHE A 93 -7.61 -8.75 9.30
N ALA A 94 -6.81 -9.82 9.41
CA ALA A 94 -6.71 -10.86 8.39
C ALA A 94 -6.97 -12.23 8.98
N TYR A 95 -7.56 -13.11 8.18
CA TYR A 95 -7.98 -14.45 8.57
C TYR A 95 -7.68 -15.43 7.42
N TRP A 96 -7.21 -16.64 7.75
CA TRP A 96 -6.90 -17.70 6.80
C TRP A 96 -7.93 -18.83 6.88
N PRO A 97 -9.02 -18.79 6.08
CA PRO A 97 -10.01 -19.85 6.06
C PRO A 97 -9.47 -21.18 5.52
N TYR A 98 -8.37 -21.15 4.76
CA TYR A 98 -7.74 -22.36 4.25
C TYR A 98 -6.21 -22.29 4.40
N VAL A 99 -5.66 -23.36 4.98
CA VAL A 99 -4.22 -23.51 5.24
C VAL A 99 -3.80 -24.96 4.96
N ASP A 100 -3.01 -25.16 3.90
CA ASP A 100 -2.30 -26.42 3.66
C ASP A 100 -0.78 -26.14 3.65
N LYS A 101 -0.14 -26.50 4.76
CA LYS A 101 1.31 -26.34 4.94
C LYS A 101 2.11 -27.29 4.06
N THR A 102 1.54 -28.45 3.65
CA THR A 102 2.22 -29.45 2.83
C THR A 102 2.46 -28.93 1.41
N SER A 103 1.43 -28.41 0.78
CA SER A 103 1.51 -27.80 -0.54
C SER A 103 1.92 -26.31 -0.50
N ASN A 104 2.06 -25.73 0.70
CA ASN A 104 2.26 -24.29 0.92
C ASN A 104 1.13 -23.44 0.29
N THR A 105 -0.11 -23.96 0.41
CA THR A 105 -1.31 -23.32 -0.17
C THR A 105 -2.12 -22.64 0.92
N PHE A 106 -2.43 -21.38 0.69
CA PHE A 106 -3.15 -20.53 1.63
C PHE A 106 -4.20 -19.70 0.91
N VAL A 107 -5.36 -19.53 1.57
CA VAL A 107 -6.34 -18.50 1.22
C VAL A 107 -6.44 -17.57 2.41
N ALA A 108 -6.31 -16.28 2.17
CA ALA A 108 -6.47 -15.25 3.18
C ALA A 108 -7.57 -14.27 2.77
N VAL A 109 -8.30 -13.78 3.78
CA VAL A 109 -9.22 -12.64 3.63
C VAL A 109 -8.83 -11.58 4.64
N ALA A 110 -8.88 -10.30 4.24
CA ALA A 110 -8.51 -9.21 5.13
C ALA A 110 -9.46 -8.02 4.98
N GLY A 111 -9.72 -7.36 6.11
CA GLY A 111 -10.42 -6.09 6.18
C GLY A 111 -9.48 -5.00 6.70
N TYR A 112 -9.54 -3.83 6.09
CA TYR A 112 -8.71 -2.67 6.39
C TYR A 112 -9.60 -1.50 6.78
N LEU A 113 -9.20 -0.79 7.83
CA LEU A 113 -9.75 0.51 8.21
C LEU A 113 -8.61 1.53 8.24
N ILE A 114 -8.71 2.57 7.44
CA ILE A 114 -7.74 3.66 7.39
C ILE A 114 -8.42 4.88 7.99
N ALA A 115 -7.96 5.28 9.17
CA ALA A 115 -8.52 6.40 9.93
C ALA A 115 -7.80 7.71 9.57
N PRO A 116 -8.50 8.84 9.49
CA PRO A 116 -7.96 10.14 9.12
C PRO A 116 -7.17 10.77 10.29
N THR A 117 -6.11 10.10 10.72
CA THR A 117 -5.22 10.55 11.81
C THR A 117 -3.97 11.25 11.29
N GLY A 118 -3.81 11.31 9.98
CA GLY A 118 -2.70 11.97 9.33
C GLY A 118 -2.78 13.50 9.38
N SER A 119 -1.64 14.13 9.16
CA SER A 119 -1.56 15.60 9.09
C SER A 119 -2.30 16.10 7.87
N TYR A 120 -3.23 17.04 8.09
CA TYR A 120 -4.07 17.58 7.05
C TYR A 120 -4.32 19.09 7.25
N SER A 121 -4.32 19.84 6.16
CA SER A 121 -4.78 21.23 6.09
C SER A 121 -5.62 21.44 4.85
N SER A 122 -6.78 22.07 4.99
CA SER A 122 -7.64 22.47 3.88
C SER A 122 -7.04 23.57 2.98
N ASP A 123 -5.98 24.23 3.45
CA ASP A 123 -5.27 25.26 2.67
C ASP A 123 -4.22 24.66 1.73
N ARG A 124 -4.06 23.32 1.77
CA ARG A 124 -3.08 22.62 0.95
C ARG A 124 -3.75 21.58 0.06
N ALA A 125 -3.34 21.57 -1.19
CA ALA A 125 -3.80 20.54 -2.12
C ALA A 125 -3.04 19.21 -1.98
N ILE A 126 -1.84 19.23 -1.39
CA ILE A 126 -1.00 18.05 -1.10
C ILE A 126 -0.88 17.92 0.41
N ASN A 127 -1.31 16.80 0.95
CA ASN A 127 -1.33 16.50 2.37
C ASN A 127 -0.78 15.08 2.63
N MET A 128 -0.23 14.85 3.84
CA MET A 128 0.18 13.51 4.29
C MET A 128 -1.03 12.63 4.63
N GLY A 129 -2.06 13.19 5.25
CA GLY A 129 -3.35 12.54 5.50
C GLY A 129 -4.41 12.91 4.45
N GLU A 130 -5.48 12.12 4.35
CA GLU A 130 -6.58 12.38 3.41
C GLU A 130 -7.83 12.98 4.04
N ASN A 131 -7.86 13.17 5.37
CA ASN A 131 -9.00 13.73 6.11
C ASN A 131 -10.34 13.03 5.84
N ARG A 132 -10.29 11.72 5.61
CA ARG A 132 -11.48 10.87 5.40
C ARG A 132 -11.18 9.44 5.81
N TYR A 133 -12.20 8.75 6.30
CA TYR A 133 -12.12 7.31 6.47
C TYR A 133 -12.04 6.62 5.11
N ARG A 134 -11.25 5.53 5.07
CA ARG A 134 -11.20 4.60 3.94
C ARG A 134 -11.26 3.19 4.52
N TRP A 135 -11.85 2.27 3.77
CA TRP A 135 -11.87 0.86 4.16
C TRP A 135 -11.66 -0.01 2.94
N ALA A 136 -11.09 -1.18 3.14
CA ALA A 136 -10.88 -2.12 2.06
C ALA A 136 -11.19 -3.55 2.48
N GLY A 137 -11.57 -4.35 1.49
CA GLY A 137 -11.63 -5.81 1.59
C GLY A 137 -10.67 -6.43 0.60
N GLN A 138 -9.95 -7.46 1.01
CA GLN A 138 -8.98 -8.16 0.18
C GLN A 138 -9.14 -9.66 0.33
N ILE A 139 -8.99 -10.39 -0.79
CA ILE A 139 -8.79 -11.84 -0.81
C ILE A 139 -7.44 -12.12 -1.45
N ALA A 140 -6.70 -13.06 -0.88
CA ALA A 140 -5.39 -13.47 -1.38
C ALA A 140 -5.29 -15.00 -1.43
N TYR A 141 -4.57 -15.46 -2.42
CA TYR A 141 -4.23 -16.87 -2.63
C TYR A 141 -2.73 -17.01 -2.82
N GLN A 142 -2.14 -18.02 -2.23
CA GLN A 142 -0.76 -18.40 -2.45
C GLN A 142 -0.67 -19.92 -2.56
N THR A 143 0.20 -20.43 -3.44
CA THR A 143 0.53 -21.85 -3.55
C THR A 143 1.95 -22.05 -4.05
N ARG A 144 2.54 -23.22 -3.74
CA ARG A 144 3.82 -23.65 -4.32
C ARG A 144 3.57 -24.19 -5.72
N VAL A 145 4.23 -23.60 -6.71
CA VAL A 145 4.12 -24.02 -8.12
C VAL A 145 5.32 -24.80 -8.63
N ALA A 146 6.48 -24.70 -7.94
CA ALA A 146 7.68 -25.49 -8.18
C ALA A 146 8.53 -25.53 -6.89
N PRO A 147 9.59 -26.36 -6.82
CA PRO A 147 10.53 -26.32 -5.69
C PRO A 147 11.02 -24.90 -5.47
N ASN A 148 10.92 -24.40 -4.22
CA ASN A 148 11.32 -23.07 -3.80
C ASN A 148 10.58 -21.89 -4.47
N LEU A 149 9.57 -22.15 -5.32
CA LEU A 149 8.82 -21.12 -6.03
C LEU A 149 7.35 -21.11 -5.60
N ASN A 150 6.93 -20.01 -5.01
CA ASN A 150 5.54 -19.75 -4.66
C ASN A 150 4.95 -18.72 -5.63
N TRP A 151 3.72 -18.97 -6.06
CA TRP A 151 2.90 -18.01 -6.78
C TRP A 151 1.86 -17.43 -5.83
N MET A 152 1.57 -16.17 -5.99
CA MET A 152 0.60 -15.42 -5.20
C MET A 152 -0.28 -14.57 -6.13
N ALA A 153 -1.56 -14.49 -5.80
CA ALA A 153 -2.50 -13.56 -6.42
C ALA A 153 -3.40 -12.95 -5.34
N ALA A 154 -3.83 -11.72 -5.53
CA ALA A 154 -4.81 -11.07 -4.68
C ALA A 154 -5.71 -10.12 -5.47
N PHE A 155 -6.89 -9.89 -4.92
CA PHE A 155 -7.83 -8.90 -5.38
C PHE A 155 -8.31 -8.08 -4.18
N ASP A 156 -8.39 -6.76 -4.33
CA ASP A 156 -8.92 -5.87 -3.31
C ASP A 156 -9.81 -4.78 -3.89
N THR A 157 -10.65 -4.25 -3.02
CA THR A 157 -11.47 -3.08 -3.29
C THR A 157 -11.29 -2.10 -2.16
N LEU A 158 -10.96 -0.85 -2.50
CA LEU A 158 -10.84 0.26 -1.57
C LEU A 158 -12.00 1.23 -1.75
N TRP A 159 -12.71 1.52 -0.67
CA TRP A 159 -13.80 2.49 -0.61
C TRP A 159 -13.37 3.72 0.18
N PHE A 160 -13.95 4.86 -0.14
CA PHE A 160 -13.58 6.16 0.38
C PHE A 160 -14.78 6.85 1.02
N GLY A 161 -14.60 7.39 2.21
CA GLY A 161 -15.48 8.39 2.79
C GLY A 161 -15.32 9.74 2.09
N LYS A 162 -16.16 10.69 2.48
CA LYS A 162 -16.06 12.08 1.98
C LYS A 162 -14.98 12.84 2.74
N ASN A 163 -14.34 13.79 2.04
CA ASN A 163 -13.55 14.84 2.64
C ASN A 163 -14.24 16.18 2.35
N ASP A 164 -14.88 16.77 3.35
CA ASP A 164 -15.67 17.99 3.19
C ASP A 164 -14.82 19.28 3.15
N ALA A 165 -13.53 19.16 3.35
CA ALA A 165 -12.57 20.26 3.37
C ALA A 165 -11.38 20.06 2.40
N SER A 166 -11.63 19.43 1.25
CA SER A 166 -10.57 19.15 0.25
C SER A 166 -10.23 20.41 -0.55
N ALA A 167 -8.93 20.73 -0.65
CA ALA A 167 -8.45 21.79 -1.54
C ALA A 167 -8.30 21.24 -2.97
N SER A 168 -8.69 22.04 -3.95
CA SER A 168 -8.46 21.76 -5.37
C SER A 168 -7.03 22.11 -5.78
N LEU A 169 -6.36 21.22 -6.52
CA LEU A 169 -5.07 21.51 -7.16
C LEU A 169 -5.15 22.65 -8.20
N LEU A 170 -6.33 22.86 -8.80
CA LEU A 170 -6.49 23.72 -9.97
C LEU A 170 -7.08 25.10 -9.65
N SER A 171 -7.77 25.28 -8.54
CA SER A 171 -8.62 26.46 -8.36
C SER A 171 -8.57 27.13 -6.99
N ASN A 172 -7.63 26.79 -6.11
CA ASN A 172 -7.54 27.32 -4.73
C ASN A 172 -8.89 27.33 -3.96
N THR A 173 -9.82 26.46 -4.35
CA THR A 173 -11.13 26.36 -3.70
C THR A 173 -11.18 25.13 -2.82
N VAL A 174 -11.82 25.29 -1.67
CA VAL A 174 -12.10 24.19 -0.75
C VAL A 174 -13.52 23.67 -0.97
N GLY A 175 -13.70 22.36 -0.89
CA GLY A 175 -15.03 21.72 -1.05
C GLY A 175 -15.02 20.23 -0.77
N THR A 176 -16.18 19.64 -0.88
CA THR A 176 -16.38 18.21 -0.68
C THR A 176 -15.77 17.41 -1.82
N LEU A 177 -14.86 16.49 -1.47
CA LEU A 177 -14.31 15.47 -2.35
C LEU A 177 -14.96 14.13 -2.02
N GLU A 178 -15.57 13.53 -3.03
CA GLU A 178 -16.03 12.14 -3.02
C GLU A 178 -15.16 11.34 -3.99
N GLN A 179 -15.06 10.02 -3.77
CA GLN A 179 -14.31 9.14 -4.66
C GLN A 179 -15.04 7.80 -4.79
N LYS A 180 -15.17 7.31 -6.01
CA LYS A 180 -15.70 5.98 -6.30
C LYS A 180 -14.73 4.91 -5.84
N ALA A 181 -15.19 3.68 -5.71
CA ALA A 181 -14.34 2.56 -5.35
C ALA A 181 -13.16 2.38 -6.31
N LEU A 182 -12.04 1.96 -5.76
CA LEU A 182 -10.84 1.59 -6.49
C LEU A 182 -10.65 0.08 -6.37
N TYR A 183 -10.42 -0.59 -7.48
CA TYR A 183 -10.22 -2.02 -7.59
C TYR A 183 -8.77 -2.31 -7.92
N SER A 184 -8.21 -3.36 -7.32
CA SER A 184 -6.84 -3.79 -7.60
C SER A 184 -6.76 -5.30 -7.74
N ALA A 185 -5.99 -5.74 -8.72
CA ALA A 185 -5.58 -7.13 -8.88
C ALA A 185 -4.06 -7.20 -8.86
N GLN A 186 -3.52 -8.17 -8.14
CA GLN A 186 -2.08 -8.35 -7.99
C GLN A 186 -1.72 -9.81 -8.21
N THR A 187 -0.57 -10.04 -8.83
CA THR A 187 0.03 -11.37 -8.96
C THR A 187 1.53 -11.28 -8.83
N GLY A 188 2.16 -12.35 -8.37
CA GLY A 188 3.61 -12.34 -8.21
C GLY A 188 4.18 -13.71 -7.85
N PHE A 189 5.50 -13.78 -7.90
CA PHE A 189 6.27 -14.95 -7.57
C PHE A 189 7.28 -14.62 -6.48
N LEU A 190 7.45 -15.56 -5.56
CA LEU A 190 8.50 -15.53 -4.53
C LEU A 190 9.37 -16.78 -4.72
N TYR A 191 10.64 -16.58 -5.05
CA TYR A 191 11.62 -17.64 -5.21
C TYR A 191 12.64 -17.62 -4.07
N GLN A 192 12.76 -18.74 -3.37
CA GLN A 192 13.73 -18.93 -2.30
C GLN A 192 15.06 -19.45 -2.88
N LEU A 193 16.08 -18.59 -2.88
CA LEU A 193 17.43 -18.93 -3.37
C LEU A 193 18.13 -19.91 -2.44
N ASN A 194 18.02 -19.69 -1.12
CA ASN A 194 18.55 -20.53 -0.07
C ASN A 194 17.84 -20.22 1.26
N SER A 195 18.32 -20.74 2.39
CA SER A 195 17.70 -20.49 3.70
C SER A 195 17.72 -19.03 4.16
N THR A 196 18.62 -18.23 3.61
CA THR A 196 18.78 -16.81 3.97
C THR A 196 18.12 -15.87 2.97
N TYR A 197 18.26 -16.13 1.68
CA TYR A 197 17.88 -15.18 0.63
C TYR A 197 16.70 -15.64 -0.20
N SER A 198 15.83 -14.69 -0.52
CA SER A 198 14.74 -14.85 -1.47
C SER A 198 14.63 -13.63 -2.37
N VAL A 199 14.08 -13.81 -3.55
CA VAL A 199 13.74 -12.74 -4.50
C VAL A 199 12.28 -12.86 -4.88
N ALA A 200 11.65 -11.74 -5.21
CA ALA A 200 10.27 -11.74 -5.67
C ALA A 200 10.05 -10.72 -6.80
N ALA A 201 9.10 -11.03 -7.65
CA ALA A 201 8.57 -10.12 -8.65
C ALA A 201 7.05 -10.11 -8.56
N ALA A 202 6.45 -8.93 -8.62
CA ALA A 202 5.01 -8.75 -8.58
C ALA A 202 4.55 -7.75 -9.62
N TYR A 203 3.33 -7.95 -10.08
CA TYR A 203 2.61 -7.08 -10.99
C TYR A 203 1.28 -6.67 -10.36
N PHE A 204 0.93 -5.40 -10.54
CA PHE A 204 -0.27 -4.78 -9.99
C PHE A 204 -1.05 -4.10 -11.11
N TYR A 205 -2.33 -4.35 -11.14
CA TYR A 205 -3.31 -3.64 -11.95
C TYR A 205 -4.29 -2.93 -11.04
N THR A 206 -4.55 -1.66 -11.31
CA THR A 206 -5.47 -0.85 -10.50
C THR A 206 -6.41 -0.09 -11.43
N GLU A 207 -7.72 -0.10 -11.11
CA GLU A 207 -8.75 0.56 -11.92
C GLU A 207 -9.83 1.18 -11.04
N GLY A 208 -10.40 2.33 -11.46
CA GLY A 208 -11.50 3.01 -10.78
C GLY A 208 -11.07 4.28 -10.05
N GLY A 209 -11.70 4.56 -8.92
CA GLY A 209 -11.31 5.68 -8.06
C GLY A 209 -11.58 7.07 -8.64
N GLU A 210 -12.50 7.20 -9.64
CA GLU A 210 -12.91 8.50 -10.16
C GLU A 210 -13.37 9.42 -9.02
N THR A 211 -12.92 10.67 -9.04
CA THR A 211 -13.31 11.66 -8.04
C THR A 211 -14.44 12.56 -8.49
N VAL A 212 -15.24 13.01 -7.51
CA VAL A 212 -16.28 14.01 -7.66
C VAL A 212 -15.93 15.16 -6.71
N PHE A 213 -15.74 16.37 -7.22
CA PHE A 213 -15.43 17.55 -6.44
C PHE A 213 -16.55 18.58 -6.54
N LYS A 214 -17.12 18.97 -5.37
CA LYS A 214 -18.31 19.87 -5.32
C LYS A 214 -19.47 19.39 -6.20
N GLY A 215 -19.72 18.07 -6.24
CA GLY A 215 -20.76 17.48 -7.07
C GLY A 215 -20.43 17.34 -8.55
N VAL A 216 -19.25 17.76 -9.01
CA VAL A 216 -18.80 17.67 -10.41
C VAL A 216 -17.84 16.50 -10.58
N ALA A 217 -18.17 15.55 -11.45
CA ALA A 217 -17.31 14.44 -11.83
C ALA A 217 -16.03 14.95 -12.51
N GLN A 218 -14.87 14.44 -12.10
CA GLN A 218 -13.58 14.91 -12.60
C GLN A 218 -13.09 14.12 -13.82
N ASN A 219 -13.77 13.04 -14.21
CA ASN A 219 -13.43 12.15 -15.33
C ASN A 219 -11.97 11.65 -15.27
N ASN A 220 -11.50 11.38 -14.06
CA ASN A 220 -10.12 11.01 -13.74
C ASN A 220 -10.02 9.58 -13.16
N SER A 221 -10.87 8.67 -13.65
CA SER A 221 -10.77 7.25 -13.30
C SER A 221 -9.36 6.75 -13.59
N ILE A 222 -8.76 6.11 -12.60
CA ILE A 222 -7.41 5.59 -12.68
C ILE A 222 -7.42 4.27 -13.45
N LYS A 223 -6.40 4.05 -14.27
CA LYS A 223 -6.01 2.77 -14.83
C LYS A 223 -4.49 2.72 -14.80
N SER A 224 -3.94 1.84 -13.98
CA SER A 224 -2.49 1.77 -13.74
C SER A 224 -2.00 0.34 -13.78
N HIS A 225 -0.84 0.17 -14.36
CA HIS A 225 -0.04 -1.05 -14.42
C HIS A 225 1.31 -0.78 -13.77
N ARG A 226 1.66 -1.55 -12.74
CA ARG A 226 2.90 -1.37 -12.00
C ARG A 226 3.60 -2.71 -11.77
N TYR A 227 4.93 -2.70 -11.75
CA TYR A 227 5.72 -3.85 -11.30
C TYR A 227 6.49 -3.52 -10.02
N GLN A 228 6.88 -4.57 -9.31
CA GLN A 228 7.75 -4.49 -8.13
C GLN A 228 8.69 -5.68 -8.10
N LEU A 229 9.97 -5.40 -7.86
CA LEU A 229 11.00 -6.39 -7.59
C LEU A 229 11.40 -6.32 -6.12
N SER A 230 11.70 -7.46 -5.50
CA SER A 230 12.06 -7.51 -4.08
C SER A 230 13.23 -8.44 -3.84
N GLY A 231 14.15 -8.01 -2.98
CA GLY A 231 15.19 -8.83 -2.37
C GLY A 231 14.92 -8.96 -0.88
N ILE A 232 14.99 -10.18 -0.34
CA ILE A 232 14.70 -10.48 1.06
C ILE A 232 15.87 -11.25 1.66
N GLY A 233 16.36 -10.80 2.82
CA GLY A 233 17.37 -11.48 3.61
C GLY A 233 16.85 -11.80 5.01
N ASN A 234 16.91 -13.08 5.41
CA ASN A 234 16.56 -13.53 6.76
C ASN A 234 17.84 -13.76 7.58
N TYR A 235 18.03 -12.98 8.62
CA TYR A 235 19.21 -13.01 9.49
C TYR A 235 18.79 -13.32 10.93
N SER A 236 19.74 -13.69 11.79
CA SER A 236 19.48 -13.94 13.21
C SER A 236 18.93 -12.71 13.96
N PHE A 237 19.28 -11.52 13.53
CA PHE A 237 18.77 -10.29 14.12
C PHE A 237 17.41 -9.84 13.56
N GLY A 238 16.94 -10.38 12.44
CA GLY A 238 15.68 -10.02 11.81
C GLY A 238 15.70 -10.17 10.30
N ARG A 239 14.62 -9.77 9.65
CA ARG A 239 14.47 -9.79 8.18
C ARG A 239 14.69 -8.40 7.61
N LEU A 240 15.49 -8.30 6.56
CA LEU A 240 15.61 -7.11 5.71
C LEU A 240 14.90 -7.36 4.37
N THR A 241 14.16 -6.38 3.89
CA THR A 241 13.50 -6.41 2.58
C THR A 241 13.80 -5.11 1.86
N LEU A 242 14.35 -5.22 0.65
CA LEU A 242 14.51 -4.10 -0.28
C LEU A 242 13.57 -4.32 -1.46
N GLN A 243 12.84 -3.28 -1.84
CA GLN A 243 11.92 -3.33 -2.97
C GLN A 243 12.16 -2.14 -3.88
N TYR A 244 12.02 -2.39 -5.16
CA TYR A 244 11.98 -1.37 -6.21
C TYR A 244 10.74 -1.59 -7.07
N GLY A 245 10.02 -0.52 -7.37
CA GLY A 245 8.85 -0.56 -8.23
C GLY A 245 8.70 0.71 -9.04
N GLN A 246 7.92 0.62 -10.11
CA GLN A 246 7.56 1.76 -10.94
C GLN A 246 6.29 1.45 -11.73
N ASP A 247 5.57 2.49 -12.16
CA ASP A 247 4.47 2.34 -13.12
C ASP A 247 5.02 1.99 -14.52
N ILE A 248 4.35 1.05 -15.18
CA ILE A 248 4.62 0.66 -16.57
C ILE A 248 3.78 1.54 -17.50
N ASP A 249 2.50 1.72 -17.10
CA ASP A 249 1.51 2.53 -17.80
C ASP A 249 0.51 3.05 -16.76
N ASN A 250 0.18 4.33 -16.83
CA ASN A 250 -0.69 4.98 -15.87
C ASN A 250 -1.36 6.20 -16.51
N ASN A 251 -2.69 6.28 -16.42
CA ASN A 251 -3.44 7.45 -16.85
C ASN A 251 -3.77 8.41 -15.69
N ALA A 252 -3.25 8.18 -14.49
CA ALA A 252 -3.41 9.09 -13.36
C ALA A 252 -2.65 10.40 -13.58
N THR A 253 -3.01 11.42 -12.82
CA THR A 253 -2.36 12.74 -12.88
C THR A 253 -0.85 12.68 -12.58
N LEU A 254 -0.44 11.72 -11.77
CA LEU A 254 0.95 11.46 -11.38
C LEU A 254 1.24 9.97 -11.50
N GLU A 255 2.35 9.61 -12.11
CA GLU A 255 2.87 8.24 -12.17
C GLU A 255 4.11 8.08 -11.29
N ASP A 256 4.28 6.90 -10.70
CA ASP A 256 5.50 6.54 -9.97
C ASP A 256 6.62 6.25 -10.98
N LYS A 257 7.60 7.14 -11.05
CA LYS A 257 8.81 6.94 -11.87
C LYS A 257 9.78 5.98 -11.19
N HIS A 258 9.87 6.05 -9.88
CA HIS A 258 10.53 5.05 -9.06
C HIS A 258 9.98 5.07 -7.65
N ARG A 259 10.04 3.90 -7.03
CA ARG A 259 9.64 3.69 -5.65
C ARG A 259 10.62 2.70 -5.01
N ILE A 260 11.32 3.16 -4.00
CA ILE A 260 12.24 2.34 -3.20
C ILE A 260 11.64 2.16 -1.82
N PHE A 261 11.61 0.94 -1.37
CA PHE A 261 11.09 0.59 -0.06
C PHE A 261 12.08 -0.33 0.67
N LEU A 262 12.58 0.11 1.81
CA LEU A 262 13.45 -0.66 2.70
C LEU A 262 12.69 -0.98 3.97
N ARG A 263 12.64 -2.26 4.37
CA ARG A 263 11.95 -2.70 5.59
C ARG A 263 12.86 -3.57 6.44
N TYR A 264 12.90 -3.28 7.72
CA TYR A 264 13.38 -4.17 8.75
C TYR A 264 12.21 -4.78 9.50
N THR A 265 12.23 -6.10 9.72
CA THR A 265 11.20 -6.83 10.49
C THR A 265 11.88 -7.63 11.59
N LYS A 266 11.47 -7.39 12.83
CA LYS A 266 11.83 -8.19 14.01
C LYS A 266 10.66 -9.06 14.42
N LEU A 267 10.90 -10.36 14.55
CA LEU A 267 9.93 -11.35 15.06
C LEU A 267 10.21 -11.65 16.53
N PHE A 268 9.14 -11.91 17.29
CA PHE A 268 9.19 -12.25 18.73
C PHE A 268 8.35 -13.48 19.03
#